data_75e7523a48746ea0ab6b4edd1b997900
#
_entry.id   75e7523a48746ea0ab6b4edd1b997900
#
_cell.length_a   1.000
_cell.length_b   1.000
_cell.length_c   1.000
_cell.angle_alpha   90.00
_cell.angle_beta   90.00
_cell.angle_gamma   90.00
#
_symmetry.space_group_name_H-M   'P 1'
#
loop_
_entity.id
_entity.type
_entity.pdbx_description
1 polymer ?
#
loop_
_entity_poly.entity_id
_entity_poly.type
_entity_poly.pdbx_seq_one_letter_code
_entity_poly.pdbx_strand_id
1 'polypeptide(L)'
;MKQLITLLFLAFIIVACGGGEDAPSEAPLASANKVEAKEINVKKIWKVRCIACHGIDGTMGTNGAANLKLSDKDMDYRVNIIKNGSENGVMTAFGEILDEDEVKAMAQFTMDLRED
;
A
#
# COMPACT_ATOMS: atom_id res chain seq x y z
N MET A 1 -41.33 5.23 45.74
CA MET A 1 -41.05 5.92 44.45
C MET A 1 -39.73 5.51 43.81
N LYS A 2 -38.70 5.12 44.57
CA LYS A 2 -37.38 4.69 43.95
C LYS A 2 -37.46 3.29 43.31
N GLN A 3 -38.32 2.39 43.76
CA GLN A 3 -38.44 1.04 43.22
C GLN A 3 -39.22 0.96 41.89
N LEU A 4 -40.09 1.92 41.61
CA LEU A 4 -40.89 1.94 40.39
C LEU A 4 -40.06 2.36 39.15
N ILE A 5 -39.05 3.19 39.36
CA ILE A 5 -38.17 3.67 38.29
C ILE A 5 -37.22 2.57 37.82
N THR A 6 -36.80 1.68 38.74
CA THR A 6 -35.88 0.58 38.41
C THR A 6 -36.54 -0.51 37.54
N LEU A 7 -37.82 -0.72 37.70
CA LEU A 7 -38.59 -1.70 36.91
C LEU A 7 -38.90 -1.19 35.48
N LEU A 8 -38.98 0.12 35.29
CA LEU A 8 -39.22 0.72 33.98
C LEU A 8 -37.99 0.71 33.09
N PHE A 9 -36.78 0.70 33.67
CA PHE A 9 -35.54 0.60 32.92
C PHE A 9 -35.18 -0.82 32.46
N LEU A 10 -35.72 -1.85 33.11
CA LEU A 10 -35.45 -3.24 32.76
C LEU A 10 -36.31 -3.76 31.59
N ALA A 11 -37.36 -3.05 31.21
CA ALA A 11 -38.28 -3.44 30.14
C ALA A 11 -37.84 -2.94 28.73
N PHE A 12 -36.76 -2.16 28.63
CA PHE A 12 -36.35 -1.53 27.34
C PHE A 12 -35.19 -2.19 26.64
N ILE A 13 -34.67 -3.31 27.13
CA ILE A 13 -33.45 -3.97 26.58
C ILE A 13 -33.76 -5.21 25.70
N ILE A 14 -35.03 -5.54 25.45
CA ILE A 14 -35.36 -6.80 24.73
C ILE A 14 -36.02 -6.57 23.35
N VAL A 15 -35.76 -5.47 22.68
CA VAL A 15 -36.21 -5.30 21.28
C VAL A 15 -35.10 -4.69 20.44
N ALA A 16 -34.09 -5.47 20.14
CA ALA A 16 -33.21 -5.24 19.01
C ALA A 16 -32.43 -6.53 18.66
N CYS A 17 -33.17 -7.56 18.29
CA CYS A 17 -32.64 -8.68 17.56
C CYS A 17 -33.73 -9.21 16.64
N GLY A 18 -33.96 -8.47 15.54
CA GLY A 18 -34.81 -8.88 14.45
C GLY A 18 -33.93 -9.52 13.40
N GLY A 19 -33.89 -10.84 13.39
CA GLY A 19 -33.34 -11.65 12.38
C GLY A 19 -34.05 -11.45 11.03
N GLY A 20 -33.34 -11.45 9.99
CA GLY A 20 -33.75 -11.70 8.61
C GLY A 20 -33.05 -12.97 8.17
N GLU A 21 -33.76 -14.10 8.35
CA GLU A 21 -33.45 -15.33 7.65
C GLU A 21 -33.85 -15.18 6.20
N ASP A 22 -32.92 -15.49 5.31
CA ASP A 22 -33.20 -16.19 4.07
C ASP A 22 -31.92 -16.85 3.57
N ALA A 23 -31.84 -18.14 3.74
CA ALA A 23 -31.00 -19.06 3.02
C ALA A 23 -31.92 -19.93 2.15
N PRO A 24 -31.44 -20.82 1.29
CA PRO A 24 -30.17 -20.91 0.56
C PRO A 24 -30.39 -20.98 -0.95
N SER A 25 -29.43 -20.59 -1.72
CA SER A 25 -29.32 -21.07 -3.09
C SER A 25 -27.92 -21.58 -3.30
N GLU A 26 -27.90 -22.85 -3.63
CA GLU A 26 -26.73 -23.67 -3.88
C GLU A 26 -25.83 -23.09 -4.97
N ALA A 27 -24.56 -23.40 -4.78
CA ALA A 27 -23.39 -23.14 -5.59
C ALA A 27 -23.52 -23.53 -7.07
N PRO A 28 -22.59 -23.05 -7.91
CA PRO A 28 -21.55 -23.99 -8.29
C PRO A 28 -20.13 -23.46 -8.00
N LEU A 29 -19.33 -24.37 -7.51
CA LEU A 29 -17.89 -24.34 -7.46
C LEU A 29 -17.31 -23.94 -8.83
N ALA A 30 -16.93 -22.68 -8.94
CA ALA A 30 -15.93 -22.27 -9.89
C ALA A 30 -14.82 -21.65 -9.04
N SER A 31 -13.84 -22.50 -8.74
CA SER A 31 -12.55 -22.08 -8.22
C SER A 31 -11.89 -21.18 -9.26
N ALA A 32 -12.25 -19.92 -9.22
CA ALA A 32 -11.42 -18.88 -9.80
C ALA A 32 -10.67 -18.28 -8.61
N ASN A 33 -9.46 -18.73 -8.42
CA ASN A 33 -8.46 -18.11 -7.59
C ASN A 33 -8.19 -16.73 -8.22
N LYS A 34 -9.11 -15.79 -7.99
CA LYS A 34 -8.87 -14.38 -8.23
C LYS A 34 -7.93 -13.95 -7.11
N VAL A 35 -6.64 -14.08 -7.37
CA VAL A 35 -5.64 -13.29 -6.66
C VAL A 35 -6.11 -11.85 -6.84
N GLU A 36 -6.70 -11.28 -5.82
CA GLU A 36 -6.96 -9.84 -5.80
C GLU A 36 -5.58 -9.20 -5.96
N ALA A 37 -5.33 -8.63 -7.13
CA ALA A 37 -4.13 -7.86 -7.37
C ALA A 37 -4.12 -6.73 -6.33
N LYS A 38 -3.20 -6.81 -5.38
CA LYS A 38 -2.98 -5.77 -4.38
C LYS A 38 -2.81 -4.45 -5.14
N GLU A 39 -3.70 -3.50 -4.92
CA GLU A 39 -3.58 -2.19 -5.54
C GLU A 39 -2.36 -1.47 -4.94
N ILE A 40 -1.30 -1.35 -5.75
CA ILE A 40 -0.05 -0.72 -5.32
C ILE A 40 -0.18 0.79 -5.48
N ASN A 41 -0.19 1.50 -4.36
CA ASN A 41 -0.20 2.96 -4.37
C ASN A 41 1.23 3.53 -4.45
N VAL A 42 1.79 3.53 -5.65
CA VAL A 42 3.16 3.98 -5.95
C VAL A 42 3.42 5.40 -5.47
N LYS A 43 2.47 6.32 -5.68
CA LYS A 43 2.61 7.73 -5.25
C LYS A 43 2.69 7.85 -3.73
N LYS A 44 2.00 7.01 -2.99
CA LYS A 44 2.09 6.97 -1.52
C LYS A 44 3.46 6.46 -1.08
N ILE A 45 3.95 5.37 -1.69
CA ILE A 45 5.29 4.84 -1.39
C ILE A 45 6.34 5.89 -1.68
N TRP A 46 6.30 6.53 -2.86
CA TRP A 46 7.20 7.61 -3.26
C TRP A 46 7.25 8.72 -2.22
N LYS A 47 6.09 9.25 -1.85
CA LYS A 47 5.96 10.34 -0.88
C LYS A 47 6.53 10.01 0.50
N VAL A 48 6.41 8.76 0.94
CA VAL A 48 6.82 8.36 2.30
C VAL A 48 8.29 7.93 2.36
N ARG A 49 8.83 7.34 1.27
CA ARG A 49 10.12 6.65 1.28
C ARG A 49 11.20 7.29 0.44
N CYS A 50 10.83 7.97 -0.64
CA CYS A 50 11.78 8.37 -1.68
C CYS A 50 12.00 9.89 -1.78
N ILE A 51 10.93 10.67 -1.54
CA ILE A 51 10.89 12.12 -1.77
C ILE A 51 11.92 12.89 -0.94
N ALA A 52 12.27 12.41 0.24
CA ALA A 52 13.22 13.09 1.12
C ALA A 52 14.62 13.27 0.48
N CYS A 53 15.02 12.31 -0.35
CA CYS A 53 16.31 12.35 -1.05
C CYS A 53 16.18 12.72 -2.53
N HIS A 54 15.13 12.21 -3.20
CA HIS A 54 14.97 12.41 -4.64
C HIS A 54 14.08 13.61 -5.03
N GLY A 55 13.29 14.14 -4.09
CA GLY A 55 12.34 15.22 -4.38
C GLY A 55 11.03 14.71 -5.01
N ILE A 56 10.15 15.64 -5.32
CA ILE A 56 8.83 15.33 -5.89
C ILE A 56 8.98 14.75 -7.31
N ASP A 57 9.91 15.29 -8.07
CA ASP A 57 10.15 15.02 -9.49
C ASP A 57 11.42 14.19 -9.75
N GLY A 58 12.09 13.71 -8.71
CA GLY A 58 13.29 12.89 -8.84
C GLY A 58 14.59 13.66 -9.05
N THR A 59 14.61 14.99 -8.93
CA THR A 59 15.78 15.82 -9.26
C THR A 59 16.55 16.39 -8.05
N MET A 60 16.02 16.23 -6.84
CA MET A 60 16.54 16.95 -5.65
C MET A 60 18.00 16.65 -5.30
N GLY A 61 18.42 15.38 -5.39
CA GLY A 61 19.84 15.02 -5.19
C GLY A 61 20.36 15.16 -3.76
N THR A 62 19.50 15.14 -2.73
CA THR A 62 19.91 15.26 -1.33
C THR A 62 20.86 14.13 -0.94
N ASN A 63 21.95 14.47 -0.24
CA ASN A 63 22.99 13.53 0.21
C ASN A 63 23.63 12.70 -0.92
N GLY A 64 23.64 13.21 -2.15
CA GLY A 64 24.21 12.50 -3.32
C GLY A 64 23.24 11.53 -3.98
N ALA A 65 21.94 11.61 -3.71
CA ALA A 65 20.94 10.85 -4.44
C ALA A 65 20.97 11.20 -5.94
N ALA A 66 20.85 10.17 -6.78
CA ALA A 66 20.87 10.35 -8.23
C ALA A 66 19.70 11.22 -8.71
N ASN A 67 19.96 12.05 -9.73
CA ASN A 67 18.92 12.70 -10.50
C ASN A 67 18.24 11.67 -11.40
N LEU A 68 17.00 11.34 -11.12
CA LEU A 68 16.28 10.24 -11.78
C LEU A 68 15.79 10.63 -13.19
N LYS A 69 15.58 11.92 -13.45
CA LYS A 69 15.24 12.41 -14.80
C LYS A 69 16.40 12.25 -15.77
N LEU A 70 17.62 12.36 -15.30
CA LEU A 70 18.83 12.25 -16.13
C LEU A 70 19.42 10.83 -16.11
N SER A 71 18.88 9.92 -15.30
CA SER A 71 19.43 8.57 -15.15
C SER A 71 19.14 7.72 -16.38
N ASP A 72 20.16 7.17 -16.99
CA ASP A 72 20.10 6.22 -18.12
C ASP A 72 19.93 4.76 -17.70
N LYS A 73 19.83 4.51 -16.40
CA LYS A 73 19.74 3.17 -15.83
C LYS A 73 18.45 2.47 -16.25
N ASP A 74 18.57 1.20 -16.61
CA ASP A 74 17.47 0.35 -17.01
C ASP A 74 16.60 -0.15 -15.84
N MET A 75 15.58 -0.91 -16.15
CA MET A 75 14.62 -1.46 -15.19
C MET A 75 15.32 -2.37 -14.18
N ASP A 76 16.18 -3.27 -14.64
CA ASP A 76 16.83 -4.27 -13.79
C ASP A 76 17.75 -3.60 -12.77
N TYR A 77 18.50 -2.60 -13.19
CA TYR A 77 19.31 -1.80 -12.28
C TYR A 77 18.43 -1.10 -11.24
N ARG A 78 17.31 -0.49 -11.65
CA ARG A 78 16.40 0.23 -10.73
C ARG A 78 15.75 -0.70 -9.74
N VAL A 79 15.30 -1.88 -10.16
CA VAL A 79 14.78 -2.93 -9.28
C VAL A 79 15.85 -3.35 -8.27
N ASN A 80 17.07 -3.61 -8.74
CA ASN A 80 18.17 -4.04 -7.88
C ASN A 80 18.54 -2.98 -6.84
N ILE A 81 18.69 -1.72 -7.25
CA ILE A 81 19.10 -0.65 -6.32
C ILE A 81 18.00 -0.29 -5.32
N ILE A 82 16.72 -0.36 -5.70
CA ILE A 82 15.61 -0.20 -4.76
C ILE A 82 15.58 -1.34 -3.76
N LYS A 83 15.77 -2.57 -4.22
CA LYS A 83 15.72 -3.75 -3.36
C LYS A 83 16.92 -3.81 -2.39
N ASN A 84 18.11 -3.59 -2.89
CA ASN A 84 19.36 -3.88 -2.17
C ASN A 84 20.11 -2.62 -1.68
N GLY A 85 19.66 -1.43 -2.08
CA GLY A 85 20.39 -0.17 -1.80
C GLY A 85 21.60 0.02 -2.70
N SER A 86 22.31 1.14 -2.50
CA SER A 86 23.56 1.44 -3.21
C SER A 86 24.76 0.89 -2.47
N GLU A 87 25.81 0.48 -3.20
CA GLU A 87 27.05 -0.06 -2.63
C GLU A 87 27.75 0.93 -1.69
N ASN A 88 27.63 2.22 -1.96
CA ASN A 88 28.18 3.29 -1.11
C ASN A 88 27.30 3.67 0.08
N GLY A 89 26.16 3.01 0.27
CA GLY A 89 25.23 3.25 1.37
C GLY A 89 24.42 4.55 1.30
N VAL A 90 24.53 5.33 0.22
CA VAL A 90 23.76 6.57 0.04
C VAL A 90 22.26 6.25 -0.09
N MET A 91 21.90 5.24 -0.84
CA MET A 91 20.53 4.76 -0.94
C MET A 91 20.34 3.52 -0.06
N THR A 92 19.38 3.59 0.84
CA THR A 92 19.01 2.48 1.72
C THR A 92 18.29 1.38 0.94
N ALA A 93 18.47 0.12 1.35
CA ALA A 93 17.72 -1.02 0.82
C ALA A 93 16.27 -0.99 1.29
N PHE A 94 15.35 -1.30 0.37
CA PHE A 94 13.91 -1.34 0.65
C PHE A 94 13.30 -2.75 0.49
N GLY A 95 14.09 -3.76 0.14
CA GLY A 95 13.60 -5.11 -0.12
C GLY A 95 12.98 -5.84 1.08
N GLU A 96 13.23 -5.38 2.31
CA GLU A 96 12.57 -5.89 3.51
C GLU A 96 11.29 -5.10 3.88
N ILE A 97 11.07 -3.96 3.22
CA ILE A 97 9.96 -3.03 3.49
C ILE A 97 8.91 -3.08 2.39
N LEU A 98 9.36 -3.25 1.15
CA LEU A 98 8.54 -3.34 -0.05
C LEU A 98 8.57 -4.77 -0.58
N ASP A 99 7.41 -5.30 -0.96
CA ASP A 99 7.37 -6.57 -1.67
C ASP A 99 7.88 -6.45 -3.12
N GLU A 100 8.03 -7.59 -3.81
CA GLU A 100 8.60 -7.60 -5.15
C GLU A 100 7.79 -6.81 -6.17
N ASP A 101 6.47 -6.81 -6.05
CA ASP A 101 5.60 -6.07 -6.95
C ASP A 101 5.66 -4.57 -6.67
N GLU A 102 5.76 -4.17 -5.40
CA GLU A 102 5.99 -2.79 -4.99
C GLU A 102 7.36 -2.27 -5.47
N VAL A 103 8.42 -3.08 -5.37
CA VAL A 103 9.75 -2.74 -5.88
C VAL A 103 9.71 -2.53 -7.39
N LYS A 104 9.08 -3.43 -8.16
CA LYS A 104 8.94 -3.31 -9.61
C LYS A 104 8.11 -2.08 -10.00
N ALA A 105 6.99 -1.86 -9.31
CA ALA A 105 6.15 -0.69 -9.55
C ALA A 105 6.89 0.62 -9.26
N MET A 106 7.70 0.66 -8.20
CA MET A 106 8.55 1.81 -7.88
C MET A 106 9.66 2.01 -8.93
N ALA A 107 10.29 0.94 -9.41
CA ALA A 107 11.27 1.03 -10.49
C ALA A 107 10.64 1.61 -11.75
N GLN A 108 9.46 1.13 -12.16
CA GLN A 108 8.71 1.67 -13.28
C GLN A 108 8.37 3.16 -13.07
N PHE A 109 7.86 3.53 -11.91
CA PHE A 109 7.58 4.93 -11.59
C PHE A 109 8.81 5.83 -11.77
N THR A 110 10.00 5.36 -11.36
CA THR A 110 11.24 6.11 -11.57
C THR A 110 11.70 6.16 -13.04
N MET A 111 11.28 5.19 -13.86
CA MET A 111 11.48 5.27 -15.32
C MET A 111 10.58 6.36 -15.92
N ASP A 112 9.32 6.40 -15.51
CA ASP A 112 8.33 7.34 -16.03
C ASP A 112 8.73 8.81 -15.73
N LEU A 113 9.42 9.07 -14.60
CA LEU A 113 9.97 10.41 -14.30
C LEU A 113 10.94 10.97 -15.37
N ARG A 114 11.50 10.11 -16.25
CA ARG A 114 12.39 10.56 -17.34
C ARG A 114 11.62 11.15 -18.53
N GLU A 115 10.36 10.75 -18.69
CA GLU A 115 9.53 11.09 -19.83
C GLU A 115 8.70 12.37 -19.59
N ASP A 116 8.67 12.84 -18.34
CA ASP A 116 8.03 14.09 -17.92
C ASP A 116 9.06 15.26 -17.99
#